data_142ba192ab2f0d04fc7b304290a5246d
#
_entry.id   142ba192ab2f0d04fc7b304290a5246d
#
_cell.length_a   1.000
_cell.length_b   1.000
_cell.length_c   1.000
_cell.angle_alpha   90.00
_cell.angle_beta   90.00
_cell.angle_gamma   90.00
#
_symmetry.space_group_name_H-M   'P 1'
#
loop_
_entity.id
_entity.type
_entity.pdbx_description
1 polymer ?
#
loop_
_entity_poly.entity_id
_entity_poly.type
_entity_poly.pdbx_seq_one_letter_code
_entity_poly.pdbx_strand_id
1 'polypeptide(L)'
;MGNGARRPCVLVPGACLGGWVWRDVAAQLRALGHDVHPVTLTGLGERAHLAHAGIDLETHVTDVVNVLDYNALEDVVLVGHSYAGIVVTAVADRRPRRLNAVVYLDTSPLPDGTAIADVQSAEQREQQRRAVAEHGDGWSWPVPDRETLTAGTFGSTSGLDEADLRLIAERGTPQPYATFTSPAHLAHGWREGVRRSAIFCTAGGIDVERLRHLIAQKDPRAASFADGDWELHELPTGHWPMLSLPGPLAELLHEIAEG
;
A
#
# COMPACT_ATOMS: atom_id res chain seq x y z
N MET A 1 -9.56 -34.61 -4.73
CA MET A 1 -9.24 -33.38 -4.02
C MET A 1 -8.16 -32.72 -4.83
N GLY A 2 -8.52 -31.71 -5.62
CA GLY A 2 -7.58 -31.04 -6.51
C GLY A 2 -6.60 -30.22 -5.70
N ASN A 3 -5.34 -30.60 -5.76
CA ASN A 3 -4.22 -29.81 -5.23
C ASN A 3 -3.92 -28.71 -6.26
N GLY A 4 -4.87 -27.79 -6.48
CA GLY A 4 -4.61 -26.59 -7.25
C GLY A 4 -3.63 -25.72 -6.48
N ALA A 5 -2.55 -25.26 -7.11
CA ALA A 5 -1.67 -24.28 -6.51
C ALA A 5 -2.51 -23.07 -6.09
N ARG A 6 -2.33 -22.59 -4.85
CA ARG A 6 -3.03 -21.41 -4.34
C ARG A 6 -2.54 -20.16 -5.06
N ARG A 7 -3.41 -19.17 -5.16
CA ARG A 7 -3.11 -17.89 -5.85
C ARG A 7 -1.84 -17.25 -5.30
N PRO A 8 -0.94 -16.74 -6.17
CA PRO A 8 0.21 -15.97 -5.74
C PRO A 8 -0.23 -14.66 -5.09
N CYS A 9 0.51 -14.22 -4.07
CA CYS A 9 0.29 -12.94 -3.39
C CYS A 9 1.50 -12.03 -3.60
N VAL A 10 1.28 -10.83 -4.14
CA VAL A 10 2.31 -9.79 -4.27
C VAL A 10 1.99 -8.70 -3.27
N LEU A 11 2.92 -8.44 -2.33
CA LEU A 11 2.72 -7.56 -1.19
C LEU A 11 3.59 -6.31 -1.32
N VAL A 12 2.96 -5.15 -1.55
CA VAL A 12 3.65 -3.87 -1.79
C VAL A 12 3.55 -3.00 -0.54
N PRO A 13 4.68 -2.59 0.06
CA PRO A 13 4.70 -1.83 1.31
C PRO A 13 4.35 -0.35 1.11
N GLY A 14 3.96 0.30 2.21
CA GLY A 14 3.77 1.74 2.28
C GLY A 14 5.08 2.54 2.19
N ALA A 15 4.95 3.85 2.29
CA ALA A 15 6.08 4.77 2.21
C ALA A 15 7.15 4.48 3.26
N CYS A 16 8.41 4.74 2.90
CA CYS A 16 9.59 4.54 3.72
C CYS A 16 9.88 3.09 4.13
N LEU A 17 9.07 2.13 3.71
CA LEU A 17 9.16 0.72 4.10
C LEU A 17 9.72 -0.13 2.96
N GLY A 18 10.28 -1.29 3.31
CA GLY A 18 10.69 -2.34 2.36
C GLY A 18 9.87 -3.61 2.55
N GLY A 19 10.12 -4.63 1.74
CA GLY A 19 9.46 -5.94 1.81
C GLY A 19 9.59 -6.63 3.18
N TRP A 20 10.57 -6.22 3.98
CA TRP A 20 10.79 -6.71 5.33
C TRP A 20 9.58 -6.56 6.27
N VAL A 21 8.74 -5.54 6.03
CA VAL A 21 7.56 -5.29 6.86
C VAL A 21 6.51 -6.40 6.75
N TRP A 22 6.52 -7.13 5.65
CA TRP A 22 5.59 -8.24 5.37
C TRP A 22 6.07 -9.60 5.88
N ARG A 23 7.23 -9.68 6.54
CA ARG A 23 7.89 -10.95 6.90
C ARG A 23 6.93 -11.94 7.56
N ASP A 24 6.19 -11.52 8.57
CA ASP A 24 5.37 -12.41 9.39
C ASP A 24 4.05 -12.77 8.69
N VAL A 25 3.45 -11.84 7.95
CA VAL A 25 2.30 -12.09 7.05
C VAL A 25 2.69 -13.07 5.94
N ALA A 26 3.84 -12.84 5.29
CA ALA A 26 4.31 -13.70 4.22
C ALA A 26 4.63 -15.13 4.71
N ALA A 27 5.18 -15.27 5.92
CA ALA A 27 5.42 -16.58 6.51
C ALA A 27 4.12 -17.36 6.73
N GLN A 28 3.07 -16.70 7.21
CA GLN A 28 1.76 -17.32 7.44
C GLN A 28 1.05 -17.66 6.12
N LEU A 29 1.04 -16.76 5.14
CA LEU A 29 0.47 -17.04 3.81
C LEU A 29 1.18 -18.22 3.11
N ARG A 30 2.52 -18.33 3.25
CA ARG A 30 3.28 -19.47 2.75
C ARG A 30 2.92 -20.76 3.48
N ALA A 31 2.71 -20.71 4.79
CA ALA A 31 2.24 -21.88 5.56
C ALA A 31 0.83 -22.32 5.12
N LEU A 32 0.00 -21.40 4.62
CA LEU A 32 -1.28 -21.68 4.00
C LEU A 32 -1.16 -22.14 2.53
N GLY A 33 0.04 -22.21 1.96
CA GLY A 33 0.32 -22.76 0.64
C GLY A 33 0.35 -21.73 -0.51
N HIS A 34 0.31 -20.43 -0.22
CA HIS A 34 0.46 -19.39 -1.25
C HIS A 34 1.92 -19.20 -1.67
N ASP A 35 2.14 -18.88 -2.94
CA ASP A 35 3.39 -18.29 -3.41
C ASP A 35 3.39 -16.80 -3.08
N VAL A 36 4.34 -16.31 -2.27
CA VAL A 36 4.27 -14.95 -1.70
C VAL A 36 5.51 -14.15 -2.03
N HIS A 37 5.30 -13.00 -2.65
CA HIS A 37 6.31 -12.07 -3.13
C HIS A 37 6.21 -10.72 -2.41
N PRO A 38 6.85 -10.54 -1.23
CA PRO A 38 7.03 -9.22 -0.64
C PRO A 38 7.96 -8.39 -1.53
N VAL A 39 7.49 -7.20 -1.94
CA VAL A 39 8.25 -6.31 -2.83
C VAL A 39 8.99 -5.27 -2.02
N THR A 40 10.23 -4.97 -2.39
CA THR A 40 10.91 -3.74 -1.99
C THR A 40 11.06 -2.84 -3.21
N LEU A 41 10.46 -1.66 -3.14
CA LEU A 41 10.50 -0.69 -4.23
C LEU A 41 11.89 -0.06 -4.35
N THR A 42 12.28 0.35 -5.55
CA THR A 42 13.60 0.94 -5.83
C THR A 42 13.85 2.18 -4.97
N GLY A 43 15.02 2.23 -4.33
CA GLY A 43 15.41 3.30 -3.42
C GLY A 43 14.98 3.11 -1.96
N LEU A 44 14.26 2.02 -1.64
CA LEU A 44 13.76 1.74 -0.29
C LEU A 44 14.35 0.45 0.30
N GLY A 45 14.27 0.30 1.62
CA GLY A 45 14.71 -0.91 2.33
C GLY A 45 16.10 -1.38 1.92
N GLU A 46 16.27 -2.66 1.62
CA GLU A 46 17.54 -3.24 1.14
C GLU A 46 17.99 -2.72 -0.23
N ARG A 47 17.13 -1.99 -0.95
CA ARG A 47 17.43 -1.32 -2.21
C ARG A 47 17.73 0.18 -2.05
N ALA A 48 17.89 0.68 -0.80
CA ALA A 48 18.19 2.07 -0.50
C ALA A 48 19.45 2.61 -1.20
N HIS A 49 20.44 1.73 -1.47
CA HIS A 49 21.65 2.07 -2.21
C HIS A 49 21.40 2.51 -3.66
N LEU A 50 20.19 2.28 -4.20
CA LEU A 50 19.77 2.73 -5.52
C LEU A 50 19.05 4.08 -5.49
N ALA A 51 18.85 4.68 -4.28
CA ALA A 51 18.09 5.91 -4.14
C ALA A 51 18.75 7.09 -4.84
N HIS A 52 17.99 7.83 -5.62
CA HIS A 52 18.39 9.09 -6.28
C HIS A 52 17.17 9.94 -6.65
N ALA A 53 17.41 11.21 -6.96
CA ALA A 53 16.36 12.20 -7.25
C ALA A 53 15.45 11.87 -8.47
N GLY A 54 15.89 11.00 -9.36
CA GLY A 54 15.12 10.61 -10.56
C GLY A 54 14.13 9.46 -10.34
N ILE A 55 14.05 8.89 -9.12
CA ILE A 55 13.06 7.86 -8.81
C ILE A 55 11.70 8.53 -8.59
N ASP A 56 10.73 8.12 -9.38
CA ASP A 56 9.36 8.60 -9.39
C ASP A 56 8.34 7.46 -9.22
N LEU A 57 7.05 7.77 -9.33
CA LEU A 57 5.98 6.78 -9.26
C LEU A 57 6.13 5.70 -10.34
N GLU A 58 6.53 6.10 -11.56
CA GLU A 58 6.68 5.18 -12.69
C GLU A 58 7.76 4.11 -12.43
N THR A 59 8.84 4.49 -11.77
CA THR A 59 9.89 3.56 -11.31
C THR A 59 9.29 2.49 -10.37
N HIS A 60 8.50 2.89 -9.39
CA HIS A 60 7.88 1.98 -8.44
C HIS A 60 6.80 1.08 -9.07
N VAL A 61 6.02 1.61 -10.00
CA VAL A 61 5.06 0.81 -10.78
C VAL A 61 5.79 -0.23 -11.61
N THR A 62 6.90 0.14 -12.24
CA THR A 62 7.73 -0.78 -13.03
C THR A 62 8.34 -1.89 -12.17
N ASP A 63 8.77 -1.59 -10.94
CA ASP A 63 9.25 -2.61 -10.00
C ASP A 63 8.21 -3.74 -9.82
N VAL A 64 6.96 -3.38 -9.57
CA VAL A 64 5.88 -4.36 -9.34
C VAL A 64 5.47 -5.07 -10.63
N VAL A 65 5.38 -4.36 -11.75
CA VAL A 65 5.13 -4.97 -13.06
C VAL A 65 6.20 -6.02 -13.37
N ASN A 66 7.47 -5.73 -13.11
CA ASN A 66 8.58 -6.66 -13.32
C ASN A 66 8.46 -7.89 -12.40
N VAL A 67 7.98 -7.75 -11.16
CA VAL A 67 7.70 -8.91 -10.30
C VAL A 67 6.69 -9.84 -10.96
N LEU A 68 5.60 -9.29 -11.50
CA LEU A 68 4.58 -10.08 -12.21
C LEU A 68 5.14 -10.74 -13.48
N ASP A 69 5.85 -9.97 -14.30
CA ASP A 69 6.28 -10.41 -15.63
C ASP A 69 7.44 -11.42 -15.55
N TYR A 70 8.49 -11.14 -14.76
CA TYR A 70 9.69 -12.00 -14.71
C TYR A 70 9.50 -13.27 -13.86
N ASN A 71 8.52 -13.30 -12.96
CA ASN A 71 8.12 -14.52 -12.25
C ASN A 71 6.95 -15.23 -12.96
N ALA A 72 6.49 -14.73 -14.12
CA ALA A 72 5.35 -15.28 -14.88
C ALA A 72 4.11 -15.52 -14.01
N LEU A 73 3.82 -14.60 -13.07
CA LEU A 73 2.71 -14.75 -12.15
C LEU A 73 1.38 -14.49 -12.86
N GLU A 74 0.40 -15.35 -12.60
CA GLU A 74 -0.97 -15.26 -13.09
C GLU A 74 -1.95 -15.45 -11.93
N ASP A 75 -3.17 -14.97 -12.07
CA ASP A 75 -4.25 -15.08 -11.07
C ASP A 75 -3.84 -14.53 -9.69
N VAL A 76 -3.13 -13.38 -9.69
CA VAL A 76 -2.44 -12.80 -8.53
C VAL A 76 -3.39 -12.01 -7.64
N VAL A 77 -3.23 -12.14 -6.32
CA VAL A 77 -3.73 -11.18 -5.33
C VAL A 77 -2.66 -10.12 -5.10
N LEU A 78 -2.91 -8.91 -5.59
CA LEU A 78 -2.00 -7.78 -5.49
C LEU A 78 -2.42 -6.87 -4.34
N VAL A 79 -1.58 -6.79 -3.29
CA VAL A 79 -1.86 -6.02 -2.07
C VAL A 79 -1.02 -4.76 -2.04
N GLY A 80 -1.65 -3.60 -1.89
CA GLY A 80 -0.98 -2.32 -1.71
C GLY A 80 -1.35 -1.68 -0.38
N HIS A 81 -0.35 -1.40 0.46
CA HIS A 81 -0.52 -0.72 1.73
C HIS A 81 -0.24 0.78 1.59
N SER A 82 -1.10 1.64 2.15
CA SER A 82 -0.84 3.09 2.27
C SER A 82 -0.41 3.72 0.93
N TYR A 83 0.80 4.30 0.85
CA TYR A 83 1.41 4.81 -0.38
C TYR A 83 1.23 3.88 -1.59
N ALA A 84 1.37 2.58 -1.38
CA ALA A 84 1.30 1.62 -2.48
C ALA A 84 -0.09 1.51 -3.12
N GLY A 85 -1.14 2.12 -2.57
CA GLY A 85 -2.46 2.20 -3.20
C GLY A 85 -2.39 2.76 -4.63
N ILE A 86 -1.63 3.84 -4.84
CA ILE A 86 -1.44 4.43 -6.18
C ILE A 86 -0.61 3.51 -7.08
N VAL A 87 0.39 2.82 -6.53
CA VAL A 87 1.24 1.88 -7.28
C VAL A 87 0.43 0.70 -7.79
N VAL A 88 -0.33 0.02 -6.89
CA VAL A 88 -1.13 -1.16 -7.29
C VAL A 88 -2.27 -0.80 -8.22
N THR A 89 -2.82 0.42 -8.13
CA THR A 89 -3.81 0.93 -9.09
C THR A 89 -3.20 1.02 -10.50
N ALA A 90 -2.02 1.61 -10.63
CA ALA A 90 -1.34 1.73 -11.93
C ALA A 90 -0.88 0.36 -12.49
N VAL A 91 -0.47 -0.57 -11.61
CA VAL A 91 -0.16 -1.95 -12.00
C VAL A 91 -1.42 -2.67 -12.50
N ALA A 92 -2.55 -2.53 -11.80
CA ALA A 92 -3.81 -3.12 -12.21
C ALA A 92 -4.28 -2.59 -13.58
N ASP A 93 -4.08 -1.31 -13.85
CA ASP A 93 -4.36 -0.72 -15.16
C ASP A 93 -3.50 -1.32 -16.28
N ARG A 94 -2.23 -1.65 -16.01
CA ARG A 94 -1.28 -2.19 -17.01
C ARG A 94 -1.35 -3.69 -17.20
N ARG A 95 -1.69 -4.44 -16.15
CA ARG A 95 -1.65 -5.91 -16.12
C ARG A 95 -2.96 -6.52 -15.57
N PRO A 96 -4.15 -6.03 -15.96
CA PRO A 96 -5.41 -6.48 -15.38
C PRO A 96 -5.61 -8.00 -15.55
N ARG A 97 -5.15 -8.57 -16.66
CA ARG A 97 -5.32 -10.00 -16.97
C ARG A 97 -4.48 -10.93 -16.10
N ARG A 98 -3.47 -10.41 -15.39
CA ARG A 98 -2.64 -11.18 -14.46
C ARG A 98 -3.21 -11.23 -13.06
N LEU A 99 -4.21 -10.39 -12.77
CA LEU A 99 -4.72 -10.19 -11.44
C LEU A 99 -6.07 -10.90 -11.24
N ASN A 100 -6.19 -11.58 -10.11
CA ASN A 100 -7.45 -12.05 -9.56
C ASN A 100 -8.13 -10.94 -8.77
N ALA A 101 -7.37 -10.32 -7.87
CA ALA A 101 -7.85 -9.25 -7.01
C ALA A 101 -6.78 -8.19 -6.77
N VAL A 102 -7.23 -6.95 -6.55
CA VAL A 102 -6.42 -5.86 -5.97
C VAL A 102 -6.96 -5.53 -4.59
N VAL A 103 -6.06 -5.53 -3.60
CA VAL A 103 -6.39 -5.27 -2.20
C VAL A 103 -5.76 -3.95 -1.77
N TYR A 104 -6.59 -3.02 -1.33
CA TYR A 104 -6.20 -1.73 -0.79
C TYR A 104 -6.18 -1.82 0.74
N LEU A 105 -4.99 -1.91 1.32
CA LEU A 105 -4.81 -2.02 2.76
C LEU A 105 -4.61 -0.64 3.38
N ASP A 106 -5.61 -0.18 4.10
CA ASP A 106 -5.70 1.15 4.73
C ASP A 106 -5.33 2.30 3.77
N THR A 107 -5.85 2.21 2.55
CA THR A 107 -5.64 3.16 1.45
C THR A 107 -6.77 3.08 0.43
N SER A 108 -6.69 3.90 -0.61
CA SER A 108 -7.66 3.93 -1.70
C SER A 108 -6.98 4.10 -3.06
N PRO A 109 -7.63 3.68 -4.17
CA PRO A 109 -7.16 4.05 -5.50
C PRO A 109 -7.29 5.56 -5.74
N LEU A 110 -6.36 6.11 -6.50
CA LEU A 110 -6.43 7.50 -6.97
C LEU A 110 -6.86 7.56 -8.43
N PRO A 111 -7.57 8.63 -8.84
CA PRO A 111 -7.94 8.86 -10.22
C PRO A 111 -6.71 9.06 -11.15
N ASP A 112 -6.93 8.88 -12.46
CA ASP A 112 -5.94 9.26 -13.48
C ASP A 112 -5.51 10.71 -13.33
N GLY A 113 -4.24 10.99 -13.56
CA GLY A 113 -3.63 12.30 -13.45
C GLY A 113 -3.46 12.83 -12.03
N THR A 114 -3.72 12.01 -11.00
CA THR A 114 -3.65 12.42 -9.59
C THR A 114 -2.37 11.89 -8.94
N ALA A 115 -1.67 12.74 -8.21
CA ALA A 115 -0.55 12.38 -7.35
C ALA A 115 -1.01 12.25 -5.88
N ILE A 116 -0.24 11.57 -5.05
CA ILE A 116 -0.53 11.49 -3.61
C ILE A 116 -0.55 12.89 -2.99
N ALA A 117 0.38 13.75 -3.37
CA ALA A 117 0.43 15.12 -2.89
C ALA A 117 -0.86 15.91 -3.15
N ASP A 118 -1.64 15.58 -4.20
CA ASP A 118 -2.87 16.29 -4.54
C ASP A 118 -4.01 16.01 -3.55
N VAL A 119 -4.01 14.82 -2.93
CA VAL A 119 -5.06 14.39 -1.98
C VAL A 119 -4.69 14.64 -0.51
N GLN A 120 -3.46 15.05 -0.25
CA GLN A 120 -3.01 15.45 1.09
C GLN A 120 -3.57 16.83 1.48
N SER A 121 -3.69 17.08 2.80
CA SER A 121 -3.98 18.43 3.29
C SER A 121 -2.84 19.41 2.95
N ALA A 122 -3.16 20.70 2.89
CA ALA A 122 -2.12 21.72 2.66
C ALA A 122 -1.03 21.70 3.74
N GLU A 123 -1.41 21.37 4.98
CA GLU A 123 -0.48 21.25 6.10
C GLU A 123 0.46 20.05 5.94
N GLN A 124 -0.05 18.88 5.57
CA GLN A 124 0.76 17.69 5.31
C GLN A 124 1.76 17.92 4.18
N ARG A 125 1.31 18.52 3.06
CA ARG A 125 2.20 18.86 1.94
C ARG A 125 3.31 19.80 2.35
N GLU A 126 2.98 20.86 3.12
CA GLU A 126 3.97 21.83 3.57
C GLU A 126 4.96 21.22 4.54
N GLN A 127 4.51 20.39 5.48
CA GLN A 127 5.37 19.65 6.41
C GLN A 127 6.35 18.74 5.67
N GLN A 128 5.86 17.96 4.69
CA GLN A 128 6.71 17.08 3.87
C GLN A 128 7.70 17.89 3.05
N ARG A 129 7.26 18.97 2.41
CA ARG A 129 8.13 19.84 1.59
C ARG A 129 9.25 20.45 2.41
N ARG A 130 8.97 20.91 3.65
CA ARG A 130 10.00 21.40 4.57
C ARG A 130 10.97 20.31 4.96
N ALA A 131 10.48 19.15 5.37
CA ALA A 131 11.33 18.02 5.73
C ALA A 131 12.25 17.60 4.58
N VAL A 132 11.76 17.59 3.35
CA VAL A 132 12.58 17.32 2.14
C VAL A 132 13.65 18.39 1.94
N ALA A 133 13.31 19.69 2.12
CA ALA A 133 14.25 20.77 1.93
C ALA A 133 15.33 20.83 3.03
N GLU A 134 14.95 20.56 4.28
CA GLU A 134 15.83 20.72 5.44
C GLU A 134 16.67 19.47 5.75
N HIS A 135 16.14 18.26 5.45
CA HIS A 135 16.72 16.99 5.88
C HIS A 135 16.81 15.93 4.79
N GLY A 136 16.37 16.24 3.55
CA GLY A 136 16.28 15.27 2.46
C GLY A 136 17.02 15.69 1.19
N ASP A 137 18.01 16.58 1.31
CA ASP A 137 18.81 17.08 0.18
C ASP A 137 17.96 17.61 -1.00
N GLY A 138 16.74 18.06 -0.71
CA GLY A 138 15.79 18.62 -1.68
C GLY A 138 15.07 17.58 -2.55
N TRP A 139 15.29 16.28 -2.35
CA TRP A 139 14.68 15.24 -3.19
C TRP A 139 14.14 14.01 -2.44
N SER A 140 14.54 13.76 -1.20
CA SER A 140 14.05 12.63 -0.42
C SER A 140 13.26 13.08 0.79
N TRP A 141 12.15 12.42 1.08
CA TRP A 141 11.39 12.63 2.30
C TRP A 141 11.96 11.73 3.40
N PRO A 142 12.50 12.31 4.49
CA PRO A 142 13.06 11.52 5.57
C PRO A 142 12.01 10.65 6.25
N VAL A 143 12.45 9.54 6.83
CA VAL A 143 11.58 8.70 7.67
C VAL A 143 11.03 9.56 8.80
N PRO A 144 9.70 9.62 9.01
CA PRO A 144 9.12 10.33 10.13
C PRO A 144 9.72 9.82 11.45
N ASP A 145 10.13 10.73 12.31
CA ASP A 145 10.60 10.38 13.63
C ASP A 145 9.44 9.82 14.49
N ARG A 146 9.79 9.30 15.65
CA ARG A 146 8.83 8.69 16.57
C ARG A 146 7.71 9.65 16.98
N GLU A 147 8.04 10.91 17.26
CA GLU A 147 7.06 11.92 17.66
C GLU A 147 6.04 12.16 16.56
N THR A 148 6.50 12.34 15.33
CA THR A 148 5.69 12.51 14.14
C THR A 148 4.81 11.27 13.86
N LEU A 149 5.36 10.05 13.99
CA LEU A 149 4.61 8.83 13.83
C LEU A 149 3.49 8.70 14.86
N THR A 150 3.80 8.93 16.14
CA THR A 150 2.81 8.79 17.23
C THR A 150 1.80 9.93 17.27
N ALA A 151 2.08 11.07 16.66
CA ALA A 151 1.11 12.15 16.45
C ALA A 151 -0.03 11.76 15.50
N GLY A 152 0.10 10.63 14.77
CA GLY A 152 -0.95 10.11 13.90
C GLY A 152 -1.09 10.82 12.56
N THR A 153 -0.17 11.71 12.20
CA THR A 153 -0.20 12.48 10.94
C THR A 153 -0.20 11.58 9.70
N PHE A 154 0.49 10.43 9.79
CA PHE A 154 0.63 9.45 8.70
C PHE A 154 -0.11 8.14 8.97
N GLY A 155 -1.08 8.16 9.87
CA GLY A 155 -1.88 7.01 10.28
C GLY A 155 -1.76 6.72 11.77
N SER A 156 -2.73 5.98 12.30
CA SER A 156 -2.76 5.59 13.71
C SER A 156 -1.72 4.52 14.02
N THR A 157 -0.93 4.72 15.08
CA THR A 157 0.01 3.71 15.61
C THR A 157 -0.63 2.73 16.59
N SER A 158 -1.95 2.73 16.70
CA SER A 158 -2.68 1.82 17.58
C SER A 158 -2.32 0.35 17.28
N GLY A 159 -2.03 -0.42 18.31
CA GLY A 159 -1.63 -1.82 18.21
C GLY A 159 -0.14 -2.05 17.98
N LEU A 160 0.66 -1.01 17.66
CA LEU A 160 2.12 -1.12 17.64
C LEU A 160 2.69 -1.07 19.05
N ASP A 161 3.65 -1.93 19.33
CA ASP A 161 4.44 -1.86 20.54
C ASP A 161 5.76 -1.08 20.35
N GLU A 162 6.56 -0.99 21.41
CA GLU A 162 7.86 -0.29 21.37
C GLU A 162 8.87 -0.95 20.42
N ALA A 163 8.78 -2.25 20.21
CA ALA A 163 9.66 -2.97 19.29
C ALA A 163 9.29 -2.68 17.85
N ASP A 164 7.99 -2.59 17.54
CA ASP A 164 7.48 -2.23 16.22
C ASP A 164 7.87 -0.80 15.82
N LEU A 165 7.68 0.17 16.74
CA LEU A 165 8.07 1.56 16.50
C LEU A 165 9.57 1.68 16.27
N ARG A 166 10.38 0.95 17.05
CA ARG A 166 11.83 0.88 16.85
C ARG A 166 12.19 0.24 15.51
N LEU A 167 11.51 -0.82 15.14
CA LEU A 167 11.73 -1.52 13.86
C LEU A 167 11.46 -0.60 12.66
N ILE A 168 10.39 0.20 12.70
CA ILE A 168 10.09 1.21 11.68
C ILE A 168 11.21 2.26 11.63
N ALA A 169 11.66 2.78 12.78
CA ALA A 169 12.70 3.78 12.84
C ALA A 169 14.07 3.28 12.34
N GLU A 170 14.44 2.03 12.68
CA GLU A 170 15.74 1.44 12.33
C GLU A 170 15.82 0.93 10.89
N ARG A 171 14.68 0.46 10.32
CA ARG A 171 14.64 -0.15 8.99
C ARG A 171 13.92 0.67 7.94
N GLY A 172 13.25 1.74 8.37
CA GLY A 172 12.70 2.74 7.46
C GLY A 172 13.82 3.42 6.67
N THR A 173 13.53 3.79 5.44
CA THR A 173 14.46 4.48 4.54
C THR A 173 13.79 5.73 3.97
N PRO A 174 14.53 6.83 3.74
CA PRO A 174 13.95 8.02 3.13
C PRO A 174 13.28 7.70 1.78
N GLN A 175 12.11 8.27 1.56
CA GLN A 175 11.32 8.06 0.35
C GLN A 175 11.70 9.08 -0.73
N PRO A 176 12.04 8.70 -1.96
CA PRO A 176 12.19 9.64 -3.07
C PRO A 176 10.92 10.47 -3.25
N TYR A 177 11.02 11.79 -3.05
CA TYR A 177 9.83 12.65 -2.95
C TYR A 177 9.04 12.76 -4.26
N ALA A 178 9.70 12.59 -5.41
CA ALA A 178 9.03 12.55 -6.70
C ALA A 178 7.98 11.43 -6.79
N THR A 179 8.10 10.36 -5.98
CA THR A 179 7.08 9.30 -5.92
C THR A 179 5.74 9.77 -5.35
N PHE A 180 5.73 10.84 -4.55
CA PHE A 180 4.52 11.48 -4.02
C PHE A 180 3.95 12.54 -4.93
N THR A 181 4.79 13.20 -5.74
CA THR A 181 4.40 14.34 -6.58
C THR A 181 4.18 13.97 -8.04
N SER A 182 4.60 12.78 -8.46
CA SER A 182 4.30 12.28 -9.81
C SER A 182 2.87 11.73 -9.88
N PRO A 183 2.06 12.16 -10.86
CA PRO A 183 0.71 11.64 -11.03
C PRO A 183 0.70 10.21 -11.57
N ALA A 184 -0.33 9.44 -11.22
CA ALA A 184 -0.60 8.17 -11.88
C ALA A 184 -1.13 8.39 -13.30
N HIS A 185 -0.69 7.56 -14.25
CA HIS A 185 -1.23 7.52 -15.61
C HIS A 185 -1.97 6.21 -15.82
N LEU A 186 -3.30 6.29 -15.93
CA LEU A 186 -4.22 5.16 -16.09
C LEU A 186 -4.85 5.23 -17.47
N ALA A 187 -4.48 4.29 -18.36
CA ALA A 187 -4.88 4.33 -19.76
C ALA A 187 -5.91 3.25 -20.15
N HIS A 188 -6.09 2.19 -19.32
CA HIS A 188 -6.76 0.96 -19.76
C HIS A 188 -8.01 0.59 -18.97
N GLY A 189 -8.42 1.41 -17.98
CA GLY A 189 -9.65 1.14 -17.24
C GLY A 189 -9.52 -0.04 -16.24
N TRP A 190 -8.55 0.00 -15.36
CA TRP A 190 -8.20 -1.02 -14.37
C TRP A 190 -9.39 -1.57 -13.54
N ARG A 191 -10.52 -0.86 -13.54
CA ARG A 191 -11.72 -1.26 -12.78
C ARG A 191 -12.47 -2.43 -13.40
N GLU A 192 -12.23 -2.75 -14.67
CA GLU A 192 -12.95 -3.80 -15.38
C GLU A 192 -12.24 -5.15 -15.24
N GLY A 193 -12.98 -6.17 -14.79
CA GLY A 193 -12.50 -7.55 -14.79
C GLY A 193 -11.55 -7.95 -13.67
N VAL A 194 -11.27 -7.05 -12.69
CA VAL A 194 -10.45 -7.35 -11.51
C VAL A 194 -11.29 -7.14 -10.26
N ARG A 195 -11.33 -8.13 -9.37
CA ARG A 195 -11.97 -8.00 -8.05
C ARG A 195 -11.26 -6.94 -7.23
N ARG A 196 -12.03 -6.18 -6.45
CA ARG A 196 -11.52 -5.07 -5.65
C ARG A 196 -11.90 -5.26 -4.20
N SER A 197 -10.90 -5.35 -3.35
CA SER A 197 -11.09 -5.45 -1.91
C SER A 197 -10.42 -4.27 -1.21
N ALA A 198 -11.02 -3.77 -0.15
CA ALA A 198 -10.43 -2.77 0.72
C ALA A 198 -10.49 -3.24 2.17
N ILE A 199 -9.37 -3.10 2.88
CA ILE A 199 -9.24 -3.45 4.29
C ILE A 199 -8.98 -2.16 5.06
N PHE A 200 -9.93 -1.78 5.92
CA PHE A 200 -9.85 -0.58 6.76
C PHE A 200 -9.29 -0.93 8.14
N CYS A 201 -8.31 -0.15 8.58
CA CYS A 201 -7.76 -0.24 9.93
C CYS A 201 -8.56 0.70 10.85
N THR A 202 -9.53 0.14 11.61
CA THR A 202 -10.58 0.92 12.26
C THR A 202 -10.10 1.84 13.38
N ALA A 203 -8.92 1.60 13.96
CA ALA A 203 -8.32 2.53 14.90
C ALA A 203 -7.80 3.83 14.25
N GLY A 204 -7.81 3.93 12.91
CA GLY A 204 -7.59 5.16 12.13
C GLY A 204 -8.83 6.05 11.99
N GLY A 205 -10.00 5.58 12.47
CA GLY A 205 -11.24 6.37 12.50
C GLY A 205 -12.17 6.22 11.30
N ILE A 206 -11.81 5.39 10.31
CA ILE A 206 -12.69 5.02 9.20
C ILE A 206 -12.96 3.53 9.28
N ASP A 207 -14.24 3.18 9.45
CA ASP A 207 -14.78 1.83 9.33
C ASP A 207 -15.71 1.74 8.10
N VAL A 208 -16.20 0.56 7.80
CA VAL A 208 -17.08 0.31 6.65
C VAL A 208 -18.41 1.05 6.79
N GLU A 209 -18.97 1.19 8.00
CA GLU A 209 -20.19 1.95 8.23
C GLU A 209 -19.97 3.43 7.92
N ARG A 210 -18.89 4.00 8.41
CA ARG A 210 -18.49 5.39 8.14
C ARG A 210 -18.26 5.62 6.65
N LEU A 211 -17.58 4.69 5.97
CA LEU A 211 -17.37 4.76 4.53
C LEU A 211 -18.70 4.80 3.78
N ARG A 212 -19.62 3.89 4.08
CA ARG A 212 -20.95 3.85 3.45
C ARG A 212 -21.72 5.17 3.66
N HIS A 213 -21.60 5.74 4.85
CA HIS A 213 -22.19 7.05 5.15
C HIS A 213 -21.58 8.16 4.28
N LEU A 214 -20.26 8.21 4.15
CA LEU A 214 -19.55 9.17 3.27
C LEU A 214 -19.95 9.00 1.80
N ILE A 215 -20.06 7.77 1.31
CA ILE A 215 -20.54 7.47 -0.06
C ILE A 215 -21.96 8.02 -0.25
N ALA A 216 -22.88 7.77 0.69
CA ALA A 216 -24.24 8.26 0.62
C ALA A 216 -24.33 9.79 0.60
N GLN A 217 -23.40 10.47 1.26
CA GLN A 217 -23.27 11.93 1.25
C GLN A 217 -22.54 12.49 0.04
N LYS A 218 -22.05 11.63 -0.87
CA LYS A 218 -21.18 12.00 -2.00
C LYS A 218 -19.93 12.78 -1.57
N ASP A 219 -19.36 12.39 -0.42
CA ASP A 219 -18.15 12.99 0.10
C ASP A 219 -16.97 12.66 -0.85
N PRO A 220 -16.19 13.65 -1.29
CA PRO A 220 -15.05 13.41 -2.17
C PRO A 220 -14.02 12.40 -1.64
N ARG A 221 -13.89 12.26 -0.32
CA ARG A 221 -12.97 11.32 0.32
C ARG A 221 -13.34 9.84 0.08
N ALA A 222 -14.62 9.58 -0.21
CA ALA A 222 -15.13 8.24 -0.50
C ALA A 222 -15.41 8.01 -1.99
N ALA A 223 -15.11 8.97 -2.86
CA ALA A 223 -15.47 8.92 -4.28
C ALA A 223 -14.89 7.69 -5.00
N SER A 224 -13.69 7.25 -4.64
CA SER A 224 -13.05 6.07 -5.24
C SER A 224 -13.75 4.76 -4.92
N PHE A 225 -14.58 4.71 -3.88
CA PHE A 225 -15.36 3.57 -3.45
C PHE A 225 -16.84 3.64 -3.89
N ALA A 226 -17.27 4.76 -4.49
CA ALA A 226 -18.67 4.97 -4.86
C ALA A 226 -19.10 4.13 -6.08
N ASP A 227 -18.14 3.76 -6.94
CA ASP A 227 -18.41 3.03 -8.17
C ASP A 227 -17.99 1.56 -8.07
N GLY A 228 -18.89 0.65 -8.47
CA GLY A 228 -18.64 -0.76 -8.63
C GLY A 228 -18.69 -1.58 -7.34
N ASP A 229 -18.44 -2.86 -7.51
CA ASP A 229 -18.51 -3.84 -6.42
C ASP A 229 -17.20 -3.88 -5.65
N TRP A 230 -17.25 -3.51 -4.37
CA TRP A 230 -16.14 -3.57 -3.44
C TRP A 230 -16.40 -4.62 -2.36
N GLU A 231 -15.42 -5.47 -2.14
CA GLU A 231 -15.36 -6.30 -0.93
C GLU A 231 -14.70 -5.47 0.18
N LEU A 232 -15.48 -5.11 1.20
CA LEU A 232 -15.03 -4.23 2.27
C LEU A 232 -14.83 -5.02 3.55
N HIS A 233 -13.64 -4.89 4.13
CA HIS A 233 -13.20 -5.60 5.32
C HIS A 233 -12.65 -4.63 6.36
N GLU A 234 -12.55 -5.09 7.61
CA GLU A 234 -12.07 -4.32 8.75
C GLU A 234 -11.04 -5.09 9.56
N LEU A 235 -10.05 -4.38 10.09
CA LEU A 235 -9.14 -4.88 11.10
C LEU A 235 -9.11 -3.89 12.28
N PRO A 236 -9.28 -4.36 13.54
CA PRO A 236 -9.34 -3.49 14.72
C PRO A 236 -7.94 -3.07 15.18
N THR A 237 -7.22 -2.36 14.33
CA THR A 237 -5.86 -1.90 14.58
C THR A 237 -5.58 -0.57 13.88
N GLY A 238 -4.34 -0.05 14.04
CA GLY A 238 -3.82 1.13 13.35
C GLY A 238 -3.28 0.83 11.96
N HIS A 239 -2.59 1.82 11.41
CA HIS A 239 -2.15 1.89 10.00
C HIS A 239 -1.17 0.80 9.55
N TRP A 240 -0.53 0.08 10.47
CA TRP A 240 0.48 -0.96 10.17
C TRP A 240 0.02 -2.35 10.60
N PRO A 241 -1.07 -2.91 10.04
CA PRO A 241 -1.62 -4.21 10.45
C PRO A 241 -0.64 -5.37 10.21
N MET A 242 0.31 -5.23 9.29
CA MET A 242 1.34 -6.23 9.03
C MET A 242 2.34 -6.40 10.19
N LEU A 243 2.41 -5.41 11.10
CA LEU A 243 3.20 -5.48 12.34
C LEU A 243 2.28 -5.80 13.53
N SER A 244 1.19 -5.05 13.70
CA SER A 244 0.32 -5.13 14.88
C SER A 244 -0.61 -6.35 14.91
N LEU A 245 -1.07 -6.84 13.74
CA LEU A 245 -2.00 -7.97 13.60
C LEU A 245 -1.64 -8.87 12.41
N PRO A 246 -0.40 -9.41 12.32
CA PRO A 246 0.03 -10.17 11.15
C PRO A 246 -0.78 -11.43 10.90
N GLY A 247 -1.27 -12.10 11.97
CA GLY A 247 -2.11 -13.29 11.87
C GLY A 247 -3.47 -13.01 11.24
N PRO A 248 -4.30 -12.17 11.86
CA PRO A 248 -5.60 -11.79 11.29
C PRO A 248 -5.50 -11.21 9.88
N LEU A 249 -4.46 -10.43 9.58
CA LEU A 249 -4.24 -9.93 8.22
C LEU A 249 -3.94 -11.05 7.23
N ALA A 250 -3.11 -12.03 7.59
CA ALA A 250 -2.80 -13.17 6.72
C ALA A 250 -4.02 -14.05 6.47
N GLU A 251 -4.84 -14.30 7.49
CA GLU A 251 -6.11 -15.04 7.37
C GLU A 251 -7.07 -14.33 6.42
N LEU A 252 -7.25 -13.02 6.58
CA LEU A 252 -8.12 -12.22 5.71
C LEU A 252 -7.63 -12.19 4.25
N LEU A 253 -6.31 -12.03 4.03
CA LEU A 253 -5.73 -12.09 2.68
C LEU A 253 -5.88 -13.48 2.06
N HIS A 254 -5.82 -14.54 2.86
CA HIS A 254 -6.10 -15.90 2.42
C HIS A 254 -7.56 -16.05 1.97
N GLU A 255 -8.53 -15.58 2.78
CA GLU A 255 -9.96 -15.61 2.42
C GLU A 255 -10.23 -14.87 1.11
N ILE A 256 -9.67 -13.67 0.93
CA ILE A 256 -9.75 -12.92 -0.33
C ILE A 256 -9.15 -13.70 -1.50
N ALA A 257 -8.07 -14.42 -1.26
CA ALA A 257 -7.42 -15.22 -2.30
C ALA A 257 -8.21 -16.48 -2.68
N GLU A 258 -9.02 -17.04 -1.78
CA GLU A 258 -9.85 -18.23 -2.07
C GLU A 258 -11.17 -17.88 -2.79
N GLY A 259 -11.70 -16.66 -2.62
CA GLY A 259 -12.90 -16.16 -3.33
C GLY A 259 -12.59 -15.80 -4.76
#